data_1c5c323a59bc52903df9514a61ffa702
#
_entry.id   1c5c323a59bc52903df9514a61ffa702
#
_cell.length_a   1.000
_cell.length_b   1.000
_cell.length_c   1.000
_cell.angle_alpha   90.00
_cell.angle_beta   90.00
_cell.angle_gamma   90.00
#
_symmetry.space_group_name_H-M   'P 1'
#
loop_
_entity.id
_entity.type
_entity.pdbx_description
1 polymer ?
#
loop_
_entity_poly.entity_id
_entity_poly.type
_entity_poly.pdbx_seq_one_letter_code
_entity_poly.pdbx_strand_id
1 'polypeptide(L)'
;MDLKTIHLGTMIKKELKVQGRTVVWLAHTINMERSSIYKIFERNSVDVGLLIRISIVMNHDFFQDISNKIRYNYEEIVELFLNFQQKRV
;
A
#
# COMPACT_ATOMS: atom_id res chain seq x y z
N MET A 1 12.42 11.56 -6.26
CA MET A 1 11.29 11.07 -5.47
C MET A 1 10.28 10.39 -6.37
N ASP A 2 9.80 9.25 -5.99
CA ASP A 2 8.92 8.45 -6.83
C ASP A 2 7.70 7.95 -6.05
N LEU A 3 6.54 8.56 -6.31
CA LEU A 3 5.27 8.15 -5.72
C LEU A 3 4.80 6.79 -6.25
N LYS A 4 5.43 6.28 -7.30
CA LYS A 4 5.12 4.95 -7.85
C LYS A 4 5.50 3.83 -6.88
N THR A 5 6.24 4.13 -5.82
CA THR A 5 6.55 3.14 -4.79
C THR A 5 5.31 2.70 -4.00
N ILE A 6 4.22 3.47 -4.04
CA ILE A 6 2.98 3.09 -3.37
C ILE A 6 2.14 2.30 -4.37
N HIS A 7 2.25 0.98 -4.28
CA HIS A 7 1.50 0.04 -5.09
C HIS A 7 0.80 -0.92 -4.14
N LEU A 8 -0.46 -0.64 -3.84
CA LEU A 8 -1.20 -1.35 -2.80
C LEU A 8 -1.34 -2.84 -3.10
N GLY A 9 -1.58 -3.18 -4.35
CA GLY A 9 -1.70 -4.59 -4.74
C GLY A 9 -0.45 -5.39 -4.40
N THR A 10 0.72 -4.84 -4.66
CA THR A 10 2.00 -5.48 -4.33
C THR A 10 2.20 -5.56 -2.82
N MET A 11 1.82 -4.52 -2.09
CA MET A 11 1.93 -4.50 -0.64
C MET A 11 1.08 -5.60 0.00
N ILE A 12 -0.15 -5.78 -0.49
CA ILE A 12 -1.06 -6.82 0.00
C ILE A 12 -0.50 -8.19 -0.34
N LYS A 13 -0.07 -8.40 -1.57
CA LYS A 13 0.51 -9.66 -2.01
C LYS A 13 1.73 -10.05 -1.17
N LYS A 14 2.60 -9.09 -0.92
CA LYS A 14 3.81 -9.30 -0.13
C LYS A 14 3.48 -9.69 1.30
N GLU A 15 2.54 -8.99 1.94
CA GLU A 15 2.15 -9.26 3.32
C GLU A 15 1.50 -10.64 3.43
N LEU A 16 0.68 -11.01 2.46
CA LEU A 16 0.06 -12.33 2.40
C LEU A 16 1.14 -13.42 2.43
N LYS A 17 2.19 -13.23 1.64
CA LYS A 17 3.31 -14.15 1.57
C LYS A 17 4.10 -14.18 2.89
N VAL A 18 4.35 -13.02 3.48
CA VAL A 18 5.04 -12.91 4.77
C VAL A 18 4.29 -13.69 5.85
N GLN A 19 2.96 -13.62 5.84
CA GLN A 19 2.13 -14.34 6.80
C GLN A 19 1.96 -15.83 6.49
N GLY A 20 2.49 -16.29 5.36
CA GLY A 20 2.32 -17.69 4.94
C GLY A 20 0.88 -18.02 4.57
N ARG A 21 0.10 -17.04 4.17
CA ARG A 21 -1.31 -17.24 3.81
C ARG A 21 -1.46 -17.29 2.31
N THR A 22 -2.55 -17.91 1.85
CA THR A 22 -2.81 -18.16 0.42
C THR A 22 -3.86 -17.19 -0.12
N VAL A 23 -3.88 -17.06 -1.45
CA VAL A 23 -4.95 -16.32 -2.13
C VAL A 23 -6.31 -16.94 -1.84
N VAL A 24 -6.37 -18.27 -1.77
CA VAL A 24 -7.61 -18.99 -1.43
C VAL A 24 -8.12 -18.57 -0.05
N TRP A 25 -7.21 -18.51 0.92
CA TRP A 25 -7.57 -18.07 2.27
C TRP A 25 -8.14 -16.63 2.27
N LEU A 26 -7.47 -15.72 1.59
CA LEU A 26 -7.91 -14.32 1.56
C LEU A 26 -9.26 -14.19 0.85
N ALA A 27 -9.40 -14.83 -0.31
CA ALA A 27 -10.63 -14.79 -1.09
C ALA A 27 -11.81 -15.31 -0.26
N HIS A 28 -11.62 -16.43 0.42
CA HIS A 28 -12.66 -17.02 1.26
C HIS A 28 -13.00 -16.08 2.43
N THR A 29 -11.98 -15.54 3.09
CA THR A 29 -12.15 -14.75 4.30
C THR A 29 -12.91 -13.43 4.04
N ILE A 30 -12.65 -12.79 2.89
CA ILE A 30 -13.34 -11.54 2.54
C ILE A 30 -14.51 -11.77 1.56
N ASN A 31 -14.85 -13.01 1.29
CA ASN A 31 -15.97 -13.39 0.44
C ASN A 31 -15.84 -12.81 -0.97
N MET A 32 -14.70 -13.03 -1.59
CA MET A 32 -14.43 -12.63 -2.96
C MET A 32 -13.92 -13.83 -3.75
N GLU A 33 -14.02 -13.77 -5.08
CA GLU A 33 -13.45 -14.79 -5.94
C GLU A 33 -11.93 -14.62 -6.05
N ARG A 34 -11.22 -15.74 -6.26
CA ARG A 34 -9.76 -15.72 -6.40
C ARG A 34 -9.31 -14.80 -7.54
N SER A 35 -10.06 -14.81 -8.66
CA SER A 35 -9.75 -13.96 -9.80
C SER A 35 -9.76 -12.47 -9.42
N SER A 36 -10.66 -12.08 -8.52
CA SER A 36 -10.72 -10.72 -8.02
C SER A 36 -9.50 -10.36 -7.19
N ILE A 37 -9.00 -11.30 -6.39
CA ILE A 37 -7.78 -11.09 -5.59
C ILE A 37 -6.57 -10.87 -6.50
N TYR A 38 -6.43 -11.68 -7.56
CA TYR A 38 -5.33 -11.51 -8.50
C TYR A 38 -5.38 -10.14 -9.20
N LYS A 39 -6.59 -9.65 -9.52
CA LYS A 39 -6.77 -8.32 -10.08
C LYS A 39 -6.34 -7.22 -9.10
N ILE A 40 -6.65 -7.41 -7.81
CA ILE A 40 -6.22 -6.47 -6.77
C ILE A 40 -4.69 -6.36 -6.74
N PHE A 41 -3.98 -7.48 -6.86
CA PHE A 41 -2.52 -7.49 -6.84
C PHE A 41 -1.90 -6.63 -7.93
N GLU A 42 -2.60 -6.44 -9.03
CA GLU A 42 -2.11 -5.66 -10.16
C GLU A 42 -2.38 -4.16 -10.03
N ARG A 43 -3.16 -3.75 -9.04
CA ARG A 43 -3.57 -2.36 -8.89
C ARG A 43 -2.63 -1.58 -7.97
N ASN A 44 -2.33 -0.33 -8.36
CA ASN A 44 -1.63 0.59 -7.45
C ASN A 44 -2.55 1.14 -6.38
N SER A 45 -3.86 1.22 -6.62
CA SER A 45 -4.81 1.72 -5.64
C SER A 45 -5.94 0.73 -5.42
N VAL A 46 -6.49 0.76 -4.22
CA VAL A 46 -7.58 -0.13 -3.80
C VAL A 46 -8.61 0.75 -3.09
N ASP A 47 -9.88 0.44 -3.30
CA ASP A 47 -10.97 1.09 -2.58
C ASP A 47 -10.71 1.07 -1.07
N VAL A 48 -10.94 2.21 -0.42
CA VAL A 48 -10.66 2.36 1.03
C VAL A 48 -11.43 1.34 1.85
N GLY A 49 -12.71 1.12 1.54
CA GLY A 49 -13.53 0.14 2.26
C GLY A 49 -12.96 -1.27 2.14
N LEU A 50 -12.52 -1.65 0.95
CA LEU A 50 -11.91 -2.95 0.72
C LEU A 50 -10.57 -3.07 1.44
N LEU A 51 -9.77 -2.01 1.42
CA LEU A 51 -8.48 -2.00 2.12
C LEU A 51 -8.66 -2.13 3.64
N ILE A 52 -9.68 -1.50 4.19
CA ILE A 52 -10.02 -1.65 5.61
C ILE A 52 -10.33 -3.12 5.92
N ARG A 53 -11.16 -3.77 5.11
CA ARG A 53 -11.52 -5.17 5.31
C ARG A 53 -10.29 -6.08 5.23
N ILE A 54 -9.44 -5.86 4.23
CA ILE A 54 -8.21 -6.65 4.07
C ILE A 54 -7.29 -6.43 5.27
N SER A 55 -7.14 -5.19 5.73
CA SER A 55 -6.31 -4.86 6.89
C SER A 55 -6.79 -5.59 8.14
N ILE A 56 -8.11 -5.61 8.35
CA ILE A 56 -8.71 -6.27 9.52
C ILE A 56 -8.46 -7.78 9.47
N VAL A 57 -8.79 -8.43 8.35
CA VAL A 57 -8.68 -9.90 8.28
C VAL A 57 -7.24 -10.36 8.28
N MET A 58 -6.31 -9.56 7.77
CA MET A 58 -4.88 -9.87 7.78
C MET A 58 -4.19 -9.41 9.05
N ASN A 59 -4.90 -8.71 9.92
CA ASN A 59 -4.34 -8.13 11.14
C ASN A 59 -3.06 -7.34 10.82
N HIS A 60 -3.12 -6.52 9.76
CA HIS A 60 -2.00 -5.72 9.31
C HIS A 60 -2.51 -4.35 8.89
N ASP A 61 -1.92 -3.30 9.43
CA ASP A 61 -2.33 -1.92 9.15
C ASP A 61 -1.66 -1.41 7.87
N PHE A 62 -2.29 -1.64 6.73
CA PHE A 62 -1.80 -1.14 5.45
C PHE A 62 -1.82 0.39 5.38
N PHE A 63 -2.70 1.02 6.15
CA PHE A 63 -2.76 2.49 6.21
C PHE A 63 -1.51 3.06 6.86
N GLN A 64 -0.97 2.36 7.86
CA GLN A 64 0.29 2.76 8.48
C GLN A 64 1.44 2.65 7.47
N ASP A 65 1.46 1.60 6.67
CA ASP A 65 2.46 1.43 5.62
C ASP A 65 2.39 2.58 4.62
N ILE A 66 1.18 2.94 4.20
CA ILE A 66 0.95 4.06 3.29
C ILE A 66 1.44 5.37 3.94
N SER A 67 1.05 5.60 5.18
CA SER A 67 1.42 6.80 5.93
C SER A 67 2.94 6.93 6.04
N ASN A 68 3.63 5.83 6.31
CA ASN A 68 5.09 5.82 6.41
C ASN A 68 5.73 6.20 5.07
N LYS A 69 5.21 5.69 3.96
CA LYS A 69 5.72 6.01 2.63
C LYS A 69 5.46 7.46 2.26
N ILE A 70 4.28 7.98 2.61
CA ILE A 70 3.93 9.37 2.37
C ILE A 70 4.85 10.30 3.16
N ARG A 71 5.10 9.96 4.42
CA ARG A 71 5.97 10.77 5.29
C ARG A 71 7.38 10.87 4.71
N TYR A 72 7.93 9.78 4.24
CA TYR A 72 9.25 9.78 3.62
C TYR A 72 9.29 10.69 2.39
N ASN A 73 8.30 10.54 1.50
CA ASN A 73 8.22 11.35 0.30
C ASN A 73 8.00 12.83 0.62
N TYR A 74 7.17 13.10 1.63
CA TYR A 74 6.90 14.47 2.07
C TYR A 74 8.17 15.14 2.58
N GLU A 75 8.93 14.47 3.41
CA GLU A 75 10.19 14.99 3.96
C GLU A 75 11.19 15.28 2.85
N GLU A 76 11.29 14.41 1.87
CA GLU A 76 12.16 14.61 0.71
C GLU A 76 11.74 15.83 -0.10
N ILE A 77 10.45 16.01 -0.32
CA ILE A 77 9.92 17.19 -1.03
C ILE A 77 10.24 18.47 -0.27
N VAL A 78 10.02 18.47 1.03
CA VAL A 78 10.29 19.63 1.87
C VAL A 78 11.76 20.00 1.82
N GLU A 79 12.64 19.00 1.90
CA GLU A 79 14.08 19.25 1.84
C GLU A 79 14.50 19.85 0.50
N LEU A 80 13.96 19.31 -0.60
CA LEU A 80 14.23 19.84 -1.93
C LEU A 80 13.73 21.28 -2.06
N PHE A 81 12.55 21.56 -1.52
CA PHE A 81 11.99 22.91 -1.54
C PHE A 81 12.87 23.89 -0.77
N LEU A 82 13.34 23.51 0.41
CA LEU A 82 14.20 24.35 1.22
C LEU A 82 15.54 24.62 0.52
N ASN A 83 16.12 23.61 -0.11
CA ASN A 83 17.35 23.78 -0.89
C ASN A 83 17.14 24.73 -2.06
N PHE A 84 16.00 24.62 -2.73
CA PHE A 84 15.65 25.51 -3.83
C PHE A 84 15.52 26.97 -3.35
N GLN A 85 14.89 27.19 -2.20
CA GLN A 85 14.75 28.50 -1.63
C GLN A 85 16.11 29.13 -1.30
N GLN A 86 17.03 28.35 -0.77
CA GLN A 86 18.38 28.83 -0.46
C GLN A 86 19.13 29.25 -1.71
N LYS A 87 18.95 28.55 -2.80
CA LYS A 87 19.63 28.85 -4.07
C LYS A 87 19.10 30.11 -4.75
N ARG A 88 17.92 30.57 -4.39
CA ARG A 88 17.32 31.77 -4.97
C ARG A 88 17.87 33.05 -4.37
N VAL A 89 18.55 32.97 -3.28
CA VAL A 89 19.18 34.08 -2.63
C VAL A 89 20.57 34.35 -3.24
#